data_28b6bd6af2355f4c244487edb382768b
#
_entry.id   28b6bd6af2355f4c244487edb382768b
#
_cell.length_a   1.000
_cell.length_b   1.000
_cell.length_c   1.000
_cell.angle_alpha   90.00
_cell.angle_beta   90.00
_cell.angle_gamma   90.00
#
_symmetry.space_group_name_H-M   'P 1'
#
loop_
_entity.id
_entity.type
_entity.pdbx_description
1 polymer ?
#
loop_
_entity_poly.entity_id
_entity_poly.type
_entity_poly.pdbx_seq_one_letter_code
_entity_poly.pdbx_strand_id
1 'polypeptide(L)'
;SFYLRCDAYNGRTAAGVRSSLEFTAAGIGPAYLDPYEPVSAGLCLERPHGLSEGVGHGVRFLGKEKTKISFGAMDFGVNGSEQLQMYLFKYYPGAVKFRIYLDDDSKSILDAEFDESAGWLEFKKAEYRLSERIKGIHRISIESEDNFQLNSFSFVPVLHGFDRINAADYDEIFGDSYKVDGTAVTGIGNNVSIIYRRLNMGAQSADKI
;
A
#
# COMPACT_ATOMS: atom_id res chain seq x y z
N SER A 1 20.13 -14.73 6.30
CA SER A 1 20.46 -14.26 4.94
C SER A 1 19.37 -14.67 3.97
N PHE A 2 19.08 -13.82 3.01
CA PHE A 2 18.14 -14.08 1.92
C PHE A 2 18.90 -14.11 0.60
N TYR A 3 18.49 -15.02 -0.29
CA TYR A 3 19.01 -15.14 -1.62
C TYR A 3 17.92 -14.79 -2.63
N LEU A 4 18.13 -13.74 -3.42
CA LEU A 4 17.32 -13.42 -4.57
C LEU A 4 18.09 -13.82 -5.82
N ARG A 5 17.52 -14.71 -6.62
CA ARG A 5 18.12 -15.16 -7.88
C ARG A 5 17.19 -14.86 -9.03
N CYS A 6 17.71 -14.25 -10.06
CA CYS A 6 17.04 -14.02 -11.33
C CYS A 6 17.77 -14.79 -12.44
N ASP A 7 17.06 -15.67 -13.14
CA ASP A 7 17.54 -16.35 -14.33
C ASP A 7 16.71 -15.85 -15.54
N ALA A 8 17.37 -15.26 -16.52
CA ALA A 8 16.73 -14.80 -17.75
C ALA A 8 17.21 -15.63 -18.95
N TYR A 9 16.26 -16.11 -19.76
CA TYR A 9 16.51 -16.92 -20.94
C TYR A 9 15.91 -16.24 -22.17
N ASN A 10 16.64 -16.24 -23.27
CA ASN A 10 16.15 -15.66 -24.53
C ASN A 10 15.35 -16.67 -25.41
N GLY A 11 15.10 -17.86 -24.91
CA GLY A 11 14.36 -18.93 -25.61
C GLY A 11 15.08 -19.56 -26.82
N ARG A 12 16.27 -19.06 -27.19
CA ARG A 12 17.01 -19.52 -28.38
C ARG A 12 18.32 -20.23 -28.07
N THR A 13 18.86 -20.04 -26.88
CA THR A 13 20.11 -20.66 -26.44
C THR A 13 19.95 -21.26 -25.06
N ALA A 14 20.67 -22.36 -24.80
CA ALA A 14 20.69 -22.99 -23.48
C ALA A 14 21.42 -22.15 -22.41
N ALA A 15 22.11 -21.08 -22.82
CA ALA A 15 22.79 -20.17 -21.89
C ALA A 15 21.86 -19.07 -21.44
N GLY A 16 21.50 -19.09 -20.17
CA GLY A 16 20.77 -18.00 -19.50
C GLY A 16 21.74 -17.02 -18.85
N VAL A 17 21.29 -15.79 -18.69
CA VAL A 17 21.96 -14.80 -17.83
C VAL A 17 21.42 -14.96 -16.42
N ARG A 18 22.33 -15.12 -15.47
CA ARG A 18 22.01 -15.26 -14.06
C ARG A 18 22.52 -14.05 -13.29
N SER A 19 21.68 -13.48 -12.48
CA SER A 19 22.05 -12.50 -11.45
C SER A 19 21.58 -13.01 -10.09
N SER A 20 22.43 -12.89 -9.09
CA SER A 20 22.07 -13.21 -7.71
C SER A 20 22.44 -12.07 -6.78
N LEU A 21 21.59 -11.79 -5.84
CA LEU A 21 21.81 -10.82 -4.76
C LEU A 21 21.66 -11.55 -3.43
N GLU A 22 22.70 -11.50 -2.62
CA GLU A 22 22.63 -11.93 -1.23
C GLU A 22 22.47 -10.70 -0.34
N PHE A 23 21.52 -10.74 0.57
CA PHE A 23 21.35 -9.71 1.58
C PHE A 23 20.93 -10.31 2.90
N THR A 24 21.35 -9.66 3.97
CA THR A 24 20.94 -10.01 5.33
C THR A 24 20.00 -8.94 5.84
N ALA A 25 18.80 -9.35 6.23
CA ALA A 25 17.88 -8.49 6.93
C ALA A 25 17.74 -9.02 8.36
N ALA A 26 17.99 -8.18 9.34
CA ALA A 26 17.66 -8.43 10.73
C ALA A 26 16.24 -7.88 10.95
N GLY A 27 15.23 -8.71 10.75
CA GLY A 27 13.85 -8.38 11.07
C GLY A 27 13.57 -8.72 12.54
N ILE A 28 13.10 -7.75 13.28
CA ILE A 28 12.58 -7.96 14.64
C ILE A 28 11.06 -7.82 14.55
N GLY A 29 10.37 -8.91 14.23
CA GLY A 29 8.92 -8.94 14.18
C GLY A 29 8.31 -9.23 12.80
N PRO A 30 6.99 -9.17 12.68
CA PRO A 30 6.30 -9.39 11.42
C PRO A 30 6.63 -8.31 10.40
N ALA A 31 6.77 -8.72 9.13
CA ALA A 31 6.96 -7.80 8.02
C ALA A 31 5.58 -7.30 7.54
N TYR A 32 5.43 -5.99 7.46
CA TYR A 32 4.25 -5.33 6.92
C TYR A 32 4.57 -4.69 5.57
N LEU A 33 3.57 -4.64 4.67
CA LEU A 33 3.64 -3.80 3.49
C LEU A 33 3.49 -2.34 3.90
N ASP A 34 4.22 -1.44 3.24
CA ASP A 34 4.02 -0.02 3.43
C ASP A 34 2.80 0.44 2.62
N PRO A 35 1.69 0.86 3.25
CA PRO A 35 0.49 1.27 2.53
C PRO A 35 0.67 2.60 1.78
N TYR A 36 1.68 3.40 2.11
CA TYR A 36 1.92 4.73 1.55
C TYR A 36 2.84 4.71 0.34
N GLU A 37 3.50 3.58 0.08
CA GLU A 37 4.22 3.31 -1.16
C GLU A 37 3.35 2.52 -2.13
N PRO A 38 3.60 2.59 -3.46
CA PRO A 38 2.83 1.82 -4.42
C PRO A 38 2.93 0.30 -4.19
N VAL A 39 1.84 -0.30 -3.75
CA VAL A 39 1.70 -1.75 -3.60
C VAL A 39 1.29 -2.35 -4.93
N SER A 40 2.15 -3.16 -5.54
CA SER A 40 1.82 -3.87 -6.78
C SER A 40 0.66 -4.84 -6.54
N ALA A 41 -0.34 -4.82 -7.43
CA ALA A 41 -1.46 -5.74 -7.34
C ALA A 41 -1.06 -7.21 -7.51
N GLY A 42 0.08 -7.47 -8.15
CA GLY A 42 0.65 -8.81 -8.26
C GLY A 42 1.13 -9.42 -6.94
N LEU A 43 1.22 -8.62 -5.86
CA LEU A 43 1.53 -9.10 -4.50
C LEU A 43 0.32 -9.69 -3.77
N CYS A 44 -0.83 -9.84 -4.45
CA CYS A 44 -1.99 -10.51 -3.85
C CYS A 44 -1.64 -11.92 -3.40
N LEU A 45 -2.18 -12.29 -2.23
CA LEU A 45 -1.88 -13.58 -1.58
C LEU A 45 -2.49 -14.77 -2.32
N GLU A 46 -3.62 -14.56 -2.98
CA GLU A 46 -4.41 -15.58 -3.64
C GLU A 46 -4.63 -15.22 -5.10
N ARG A 47 -4.72 -16.24 -5.95
CA ARG A 47 -5.01 -16.10 -7.39
C ARG A 47 -6.24 -16.93 -7.76
N PRO A 48 -7.46 -16.43 -7.48
CA PRO A 48 -8.70 -17.12 -7.85
C PRO A 48 -8.88 -17.23 -9.37
N HIS A 49 -9.77 -18.10 -9.83
CA HIS A 49 -10.02 -18.34 -11.26
C HIS A 49 -10.50 -17.07 -12.02
N GLY A 50 -11.18 -16.15 -11.32
CA GLY A 50 -11.61 -14.87 -11.89
C GLY A 50 -10.48 -13.86 -12.10
N LEU A 51 -9.22 -14.23 -11.80
CA LEU A 51 -8.03 -13.38 -11.91
C LEU A 51 -7.04 -13.93 -12.93
N SER A 52 -6.35 -13.05 -13.63
CA SER A 52 -5.17 -13.38 -14.44
C SER A 52 -4.04 -12.38 -14.20
N GLU A 53 -2.87 -12.69 -14.70
CA GLU A 53 -1.78 -11.72 -14.71
C GLU A 53 -2.15 -10.50 -15.54
N GLY A 54 -1.78 -9.33 -15.03
CA GLY A 54 -1.90 -8.05 -15.69
C GLY A 54 -0.55 -7.54 -16.19
N VAL A 55 -0.57 -6.43 -16.90
CA VAL A 55 0.64 -5.77 -17.38
C VAL A 55 1.35 -5.06 -16.21
N GLY A 56 2.68 -5.04 -16.24
CA GLY A 56 3.50 -4.31 -15.26
C GLY A 56 3.40 -4.84 -13.83
N HIS A 57 3.36 -6.18 -13.68
CA HIS A 57 3.20 -6.85 -12.38
C HIS A 57 1.86 -6.62 -11.69
N GLY A 58 0.86 -6.11 -12.43
CA GLY A 58 -0.50 -5.97 -11.96
C GLY A 58 -1.32 -7.25 -12.08
N VAL A 59 -2.62 -7.14 -11.84
CA VAL A 59 -3.59 -8.22 -12.03
C VAL A 59 -4.74 -7.76 -12.92
N ARG A 60 -5.39 -8.70 -13.59
CA ARG A 60 -6.60 -8.49 -14.35
C ARG A 60 -7.76 -9.26 -13.73
N PHE A 61 -8.80 -8.55 -13.35
CA PHE A 61 -10.11 -9.11 -13.05
C PHE A 61 -10.79 -9.47 -14.37
N LEU A 62 -11.27 -10.71 -14.51
CA LEU A 62 -11.79 -11.22 -15.79
C LEU A 62 -13.26 -10.88 -16.02
N GLY A 63 -13.99 -10.43 -14.99
CA GLY A 63 -15.40 -10.07 -15.10
C GLY A 63 -16.33 -11.26 -15.40
N LYS A 64 -15.95 -12.45 -14.99
CA LYS A 64 -16.74 -13.69 -15.21
C LYS A 64 -17.49 -14.13 -13.96
N GLU A 65 -17.00 -13.77 -12.83
CA GLU A 65 -17.50 -14.14 -11.51
C GLU A 65 -17.05 -13.12 -10.48
N LYS A 66 -17.69 -13.13 -9.33
CA LYS A 66 -17.28 -12.34 -8.18
C LYS A 66 -15.90 -12.80 -7.70
N THR A 67 -14.94 -11.93 -7.84
CA THR A 67 -13.53 -12.21 -7.56
C THR A 67 -13.04 -11.31 -6.44
N LYS A 68 -12.50 -11.90 -5.39
CA LYS A 68 -11.89 -11.19 -4.26
C LYS A 68 -10.42 -11.57 -4.16
N ILE A 69 -9.54 -10.58 -4.00
CA ILE A 69 -8.11 -10.76 -3.74
C ILE A 69 -7.74 -10.05 -2.45
N SER A 70 -6.77 -10.58 -1.74
CA SER A 70 -6.29 -10.04 -0.47
C SER A 70 -4.79 -9.78 -0.52
N PHE A 71 -4.33 -8.84 0.29
CA PHE A 71 -2.92 -8.48 0.39
C PHE A 71 -2.38 -8.80 1.78
N GLY A 72 -1.06 -8.82 1.91
CA GLY A 72 -0.40 -8.92 3.22
C GLY A 72 -0.80 -7.77 4.15
N ALA A 73 -0.59 -7.97 5.43
CA ALA A 73 -0.89 -6.92 6.41
C ALA A 73 -0.07 -5.66 6.12
N MET A 74 -0.70 -4.51 6.31
CA MET A 74 -0.16 -3.16 6.12
C MET A 74 -0.22 -2.40 7.43
N ASP A 75 0.82 -1.66 7.75
CA ASP A 75 0.83 -0.81 8.94
C ASP A 75 0.54 0.64 8.56
N PHE A 76 -0.67 1.10 8.88
CA PHE A 76 -1.14 2.46 8.65
C PHE A 76 -0.67 3.44 9.72
N GLY A 77 -0.03 2.95 10.78
CA GLY A 77 0.42 3.77 11.91
C GLY A 77 -0.74 4.39 12.70
N VAL A 78 -0.39 5.32 13.59
CA VAL A 78 -1.36 5.96 14.51
C VAL A 78 -2.26 6.97 13.82
N ASN A 79 -1.78 7.59 12.74
CA ASN A 79 -2.49 8.67 12.03
C ASN A 79 -3.37 8.15 10.91
N GLY A 80 -2.93 7.10 10.24
CA GLY A 80 -3.72 6.38 9.27
C GLY A 80 -3.96 7.10 7.94
N SER A 81 -4.98 6.64 7.22
CA SER A 81 -5.40 7.19 5.93
C SER A 81 -6.91 7.26 5.78
N GLU A 82 -7.36 8.24 5.00
CA GLU A 82 -8.76 8.41 4.56
C GLU A 82 -8.88 8.37 3.04
N GLN A 83 -7.77 8.21 2.31
CA GLN A 83 -7.75 8.30 0.86
C GLN A 83 -6.92 7.18 0.25
N LEU A 84 -7.51 6.53 -0.77
CA LEU A 84 -6.91 5.49 -1.58
C LEU A 84 -6.62 6.02 -2.98
N GLN A 85 -5.45 5.72 -3.51
CA GLN A 85 -5.05 5.95 -4.88
C GLN A 85 -4.87 4.61 -5.59
N MET A 86 -5.39 4.49 -6.79
CA MET A 86 -5.29 3.25 -7.58
C MET A 86 -4.89 3.58 -9.02
N TYR A 87 -4.08 2.71 -9.64
CA TYR A 87 -3.74 2.77 -11.05
C TYR A 87 -4.52 1.69 -11.79
N LEU A 88 -5.54 2.13 -12.56
CA LEU A 88 -6.56 1.29 -13.18
C LEU A 88 -6.56 1.42 -14.70
N PHE A 89 -6.93 0.34 -15.37
CA PHE A 89 -7.18 0.31 -16.81
C PHE A 89 -8.40 -0.56 -17.07
N LYS A 90 -9.34 -0.09 -17.87
CA LYS A 90 -10.52 -0.87 -18.28
C LYS A 90 -10.45 -1.23 -19.77
N TYR A 91 -10.94 -2.41 -20.10
CA TYR A 91 -10.91 -2.94 -21.47
C TYR A 91 -12.11 -2.53 -22.31
N TYR A 92 -13.24 -2.26 -21.67
CA TYR A 92 -14.52 -2.04 -22.33
C TYR A 92 -15.13 -0.71 -21.89
N PRO A 93 -16.00 -0.11 -22.76
CA PRO A 93 -16.81 1.05 -22.36
C PRO A 93 -17.70 0.75 -21.14
N GLY A 94 -18.02 1.77 -20.38
CA GLY A 94 -18.83 1.68 -19.16
C GLY A 94 -17.99 1.67 -17.89
N ALA A 95 -18.61 2.01 -16.78
CA ALA A 95 -17.96 2.03 -15.49
C ALA A 95 -17.66 0.60 -14.99
N VAL A 96 -16.52 0.41 -14.36
CA VAL A 96 -16.19 -0.81 -13.61
C VAL A 96 -16.34 -0.53 -12.12
N LYS A 97 -16.90 -1.50 -11.39
CA LYS A 97 -17.22 -1.38 -9.96
C LYS A 97 -16.36 -2.31 -9.15
N PHE A 98 -15.94 -1.83 -8.01
CA PHE A 98 -15.19 -2.64 -7.06
C PHE A 98 -15.44 -2.18 -5.63
N ARG A 99 -15.12 -3.07 -4.69
CA ARG A 99 -15.23 -2.84 -3.26
C ARG A 99 -13.93 -3.09 -2.56
N ILE A 100 -13.66 -2.30 -1.53
CA ILE A 100 -12.49 -2.47 -0.66
C ILE A 100 -12.98 -2.85 0.73
N TYR A 101 -12.32 -3.84 1.31
CA TYR A 101 -12.60 -4.33 2.65
C TYR A 101 -11.35 -4.28 3.52
N LEU A 102 -11.54 -4.07 4.82
CA LEU A 102 -10.52 -4.29 5.84
C LEU A 102 -10.65 -5.71 6.39
N ASP A 103 -9.51 -6.33 6.61
CA ASP A 103 -9.41 -7.66 7.20
C ASP A 103 -10.39 -8.65 6.52
N ASP A 104 -11.18 -9.37 7.29
CA ASP A 104 -12.22 -10.26 6.79
C ASP A 104 -13.64 -9.69 7.00
N ASP A 105 -13.75 -8.37 7.16
CA ASP A 105 -15.02 -7.71 7.39
C ASP A 105 -16.01 -7.92 6.25
N SER A 106 -17.29 -8.03 6.61
CA SER A 106 -18.40 -8.12 5.66
C SER A 106 -18.82 -6.75 5.11
N LYS A 107 -18.40 -5.66 5.77
CA LYS A 107 -18.71 -4.29 5.37
C LYS A 107 -17.55 -3.69 4.60
N SER A 108 -17.83 -3.19 3.39
CA SER A 108 -16.85 -2.45 2.62
C SER A 108 -16.55 -1.09 3.24
N ILE A 109 -15.29 -0.67 3.16
CA ILE A 109 -14.85 0.69 3.51
C ILE A 109 -14.89 1.62 2.31
N LEU A 110 -15.06 1.05 1.12
CA LEU A 110 -15.20 1.77 -0.14
C LEU A 110 -16.02 0.94 -1.13
N ASP A 111 -17.09 1.52 -1.65
CA ASP A 111 -17.78 1.08 -2.86
C ASP A 111 -17.48 2.12 -3.95
N ALA A 112 -16.78 1.73 -5.00
CA ALA A 112 -16.25 2.66 -6.00
C ALA A 112 -16.58 2.25 -7.43
N GLU A 113 -16.58 3.26 -8.28
CA GLU A 113 -16.68 3.11 -9.73
C GLU A 113 -15.48 3.79 -10.40
N PHE A 114 -15.01 3.21 -11.50
CA PHE A 114 -14.00 3.79 -12.36
C PHE A 114 -14.50 3.81 -13.79
N ASP A 115 -14.65 5.00 -14.37
CA ASP A 115 -15.18 5.20 -15.74
C ASP A 115 -14.25 6.01 -16.65
N GLU A 116 -13.01 6.24 -16.25
CA GLU A 116 -12.08 6.94 -17.12
C GLU A 116 -11.65 6.06 -18.29
N SER A 117 -11.78 6.61 -19.49
CA SER A 117 -11.28 5.98 -20.71
C SER A 117 -9.83 6.41 -20.95
N ALA A 118 -9.03 5.48 -21.40
CA ALA A 118 -7.62 5.70 -21.72
C ALA A 118 -7.26 5.04 -23.04
N GLY A 119 -6.08 5.36 -23.57
CA GLY A 119 -5.48 4.60 -24.66
C GLY A 119 -5.23 3.15 -24.26
N TRP A 120 -4.89 2.33 -25.22
CA TRP A 120 -4.61 0.90 -24.97
C TRP A 120 -3.48 0.73 -23.95
N LEU A 121 -3.76 0.05 -22.85
CA LEU A 121 -2.85 -0.18 -21.72
C LEU A 121 -2.32 1.10 -21.03
N GLU A 122 -3.00 2.20 -21.19
CA GLU A 122 -2.73 3.43 -20.45
C GLU A 122 -3.45 3.40 -19.11
N PHE A 123 -2.72 3.19 -18.03
CA PHE A 123 -3.29 3.22 -16.68
C PHE A 123 -3.58 4.64 -16.23
N LYS A 124 -4.75 4.85 -15.66
CA LYS A 124 -5.16 6.11 -15.05
C LYS A 124 -5.09 6.02 -13.54
N LYS A 125 -4.64 7.11 -12.94
CA LYS A 125 -4.66 7.29 -11.49
C LYS A 125 -6.07 7.73 -11.08
N ALA A 126 -6.71 6.92 -10.25
CA ALA A 126 -7.98 7.26 -9.63
C ALA A 126 -7.80 7.43 -8.12
N GLU A 127 -8.52 8.39 -7.55
CA GLU A 127 -8.46 8.72 -6.13
C GLU A 127 -9.84 8.59 -5.50
N TYR A 128 -9.88 7.92 -4.34
CA TYR A 128 -11.12 7.60 -3.64
C TYR A 128 -11.00 7.97 -2.18
N ARG A 129 -12.08 8.56 -1.65
CA ARG A 129 -12.20 8.79 -0.21
C ARG A 129 -12.84 7.57 0.44
N LEU A 130 -12.23 7.10 1.51
CA LEU A 130 -12.72 5.99 2.31
C LEU A 130 -13.90 6.43 3.19
N SER A 131 -14.79 5.50 3.54
CA SER A 131 -15.92 5.76 4.43
C SER A 131 -15.48 6.04 5.88
N GLU A 132 -14.30 5.56 6.24
CA GLU A 132 -13.71 5.73 7.56
C GLU A 132 -12.19 5.80 7.49
N ARG A 133 -11.55 6.34 8.52
CA ARG A 133 -10.09 6.40 8.62
C ARG A 133 -9.54 5.06 9.05
N ILE A 134 -8.62 4.51 8.25
CA ILE A 134 -7.88 3.29 8.59
C ILE A 134 -6.68 3.66 9.46
N LYS A 135 -6.48 2.97 10.58
CA LYS A 135 -5.33 3.13 11.50
C LYS A 135 -4.82 1.79 11.99
N GLY A 136 -3.52 1.72 12.31
CA GLY A 136 -2.93 0.49 12.81
C GLY A 136 -2.69 -0.54 11.72
N ILE A 137 -2.72 -1.81 12.06
CA ILE A 137 -2.34 -2.90 11.15
C ILE A 137 -3.60 -3.58 10.63
N HIS A 138 -3.75 -3.56 9.30
CA HIS A 138 -4.90 -4.15 8.62
C HIS A 138 -4.48 -4.87 7.34
N ARG A 139 -5.31 -5.82 6.91
CA ARG A 139 -5.26 -6.41 5.57
C ARG A 139 -6.27 -5.71 4.68
N ILE A 140 -5.88 -5.50 3.43
CA ILE A 140 -6.77 -4.93 2.42
C ILE A 140 -7.21 -6.04 1.49
N SER A 141 -8.50 -6.09 1.19
CA SER A 141 -9.08 -6.95 0.16
C SER A 141 -9.82 -6.13 -0.87
N ILE A 142 -9.72 -6.53 -2.13
CA ILE A 142 -10.37 -5.90 -3.29
C ILE A 142 -11.27 -6.91 -3.95
N GLU A 143 -12.53 -6.56 -4.16
CA GLU A 143 -13.55 -7.42 -4.75
C GLU A 143 -14.19 -6.75 -5.96
N SER A 144 -14.38 -7.49 -7.04
CA SER A 144 -15.12 -7.03 -8.21
C SER A 144 -15.73 -8.17 -9.01
N GLU A 145 -16.77 -7.84 -9.81
CA GLU A 145 -17.38 -8.69 -10.83
C GLU A 145 -17.11 -8.17 -12.24
N ASP A 146 -16.36 -7.07 -12.38
CA ASP A 146 -16.12 -6.40 -13.65
C ASP A 146 -14.73 -6.72 -14.22
N ASN A 147 -14.54 -6.43 -15.53
CA ASN A 147 -13.30 -6.68 -16.25
C ASN A 147 -12.43 -5.42 -16.32
N PHE A 148 -11.37 -5.41 -15.55
CA PHE A 148 -10.38 -4.33 -15.55
C PHE A 148 -9.01 -4.82 -15.09
N GLN A 149 -7.99 -4.00 -15.25
CA GLN A 149 -6.67 -4.21 -14.64
C GLN A 149 -6.45 -3.26 -13.48
N LEU A 150 -5.89 -3.79 -12.41
CA LEU A 150 -5.28 -3.06 -11.33
C LEU A 150 -3.77 -3.27 -11.41
N ASN A 151 -3.01 -2.18 -11.60
CA ASN A 151 -1.56 -2.22 -11.59
C ASN A 151 -1.03 -2.15 -10.15
N SER A 152 -1.39 -1.10 -9.45
CA SER A 152 -0.95 -0.84 -8.08
C SER A 152 -1.95 0.06 -7.35
N PHE A 153 -1.80 0.13 -6.05
CA PHE A 153 -2.53 1.07 -5.21
C PHE A 153 -1.64 1.57 -4.08
N SER A 154 -1.99 2.70 -3.51
CA SER A 154 -1.37 3.26 -2.30
C SER A 154 -2.38 4.11 -1.55
N PHE A 155 -2.08 4.39 -0.30
CA PHE A 155 -2.90 5.25 0.55
C PHE A 155 -2.20 6.59 0.75
N VAL A 156 -2.96 7.63 1.08
CA VAL A 156 -2.41 8.95 1.37
C VAL A 156 -2.38 9.15 2.89
N PRO A 157 -1.22 9.44 3.47
CA PRO A 157 -1.14 9.67 4.91
C PRO A 157 -1.93 10.93 5.31
N VAL A 158 -2.62 10.88 6.44
CA VAL A 158 -3.43 12.01 6.94
C VAL A 158 -2.56 13.10 7.58
N LEU A 159 -1.36 12.77 8.04
CA LEU A 159 -0.50 13.73 8.71
C LEU A 159 -0.09 14.88 7.77
N HIS A 160 -0.44 16.09 8.21
CA HIS A 160 0.03 17.34 7.64
C HIS A 160 1.19 17.86 8.51
N GLY A 161 2.32 18.18 7.90
CA GLY A 161 3.51 18.64 8.63
C GLY A 161 3.32 19.96 9.36
N PHE A 162 2.24 20.69 9.08
CA PHE A 162 1.88 21.94 9.75
C PHE A 162 0.83 21.79 10.86
N ASP A 163 0.27 20.60 11.04
CA ASP A 163 -0.66 20.35 12.12
C ASP A 163 0.11 20.12 13.43
N ARG A 164 -0.56 20.40 14.54
CA ARG A 164 -0.01 20.08 15.84
C ARG A 164 0.00 18.55 16.02
N ILE A 165 1.20 18.00 16.12
CA ILE A 165 1.43 16.57 16.38
C ILE A 165 1.77 16.40 17.86
N ASN A 166 1.10 15.48 18.55
CA ASN A 166 1.47 15.16 19.92
C ASN A 166 2.79 14.40 19.95
N ALA A 167 3.60 14.62 20.96
CA ALA A 167 4.90 13.95 21.07
C ALA A 167 4.79 12.42 21.15
N ALA A 168 3.68 11.90 21.66
CA ALA A 168 3.41 10.47 21.75
C ALA A 168 2.89 9.82 20.44
N ASP A 169 2.56 10.62 19.41
CA ASP A 169 2.11 10.13 18.10
C ASP A 169 3.31 9.86 17.16
N TYR A 170 4.43 9.42 17.71
CA TYR A 170 5.63 9.06 16.96
C TYR A 170 5.48 7.71 16.27
N ASP A 171 6.21 7.51 15.17
CA ASP A 171 6.35 6.20 14.52
C ASP A 171 7.39 5.34 15.22
N GLU A 172 8.51 5.92 15.63
CA GLU A 172 9.59 5.23 16.32
C GLU A 172 10.22 6.12 17.40
N ILE A 173 10.66 5.51 18.47
CA ILE A 173 11.44 6.17 19.51
C ILE A 173 12.60 5.27 19.95
N PHE A 174 13.79 5.85 20.03
CA PHE A 174 15.01 5.17 20.46
C PHE A 174 15.67 5.95 21.56
N GLY A 175 16.37 5.26 22.45
CA GLY A 175 17.17 5.88 23.48
C GLY A 175 17.05 5.18 24.83
N ASP A 176 17.90 5.61 25.77
CA ASP A 176 18.11 4.92 27.05
C ASP A 176 17.07 5.26 28.10
N SER A 177 16.43 6.42 28.03
CA SER A 177 15.50 6.88 29.05
C SER A 177 14.43 7.82 28.48
N TYR A 178 13.20 7.40 28.54
CA TYR A 178 12.01 8.20 28.26
C TYR A 178 10.77 7.57 28.92
N LYS A 179 9.70 8.33 29.06
CA LYS A 179 8.37 7.86 29.46
C LYS A 179 7.33 8.46 28.55
N VAL A 180 6.35 7.65 28.15
CA VAL A 180 5.16 8.11 27.45
C VAL A 180 4.05 8.32 28.46
N ASP A 181 3.50 9.53 28.51
CA ASP A 181 2.43 9.93 29.44
C ASP A 181 1.31 10.64 28.63
N GLY A 182 0.27 9.88 28.32
CA GLY A 182 -0.81 10.34 27.45
C GLY A 182 -0.31 10.78 26.08
N THR A 183 -0.40 12.06 25.76
CA THR A 183 0.06 12.67 24.49
C THR A 183 1.48 13.20 24.55
N ALA A 184 2.17 13.07 25.68
CA ALA A 184 3.50 13.61 25.91
C ALA A 184 4.58 12.51 26.01
N VAL A 185 5.80 12.87 25.66
CA VAL A 185 7.00 12.09 25.97
C VAL A 185 7.78 12.89 27.01
N THR A 186 8.04 12.27 28.15
CA THR A 186 8.68 12.91 29.32
C THR A 186 9.90 12.13 29.77
N GLY A 187 10.69 12.70 30.66
CA GLY A 187 11.89 12.06 31.20
C GLY A 187 12.92 11.71 30.12
N ILE A 188 12.99 12.55 29.09
CA ILE A 188 13.87 12.38 27.94
C ILE A 188 15.31 12.53 28.42
N GLY A 189 16.09 11.43 28.35
CA GLY A 189 17.51 11.40 28.64
C GLY A 189 18.38 11.77 27.43
N ASN A 190 19.68 11.56 27.58
CA ASN A 190 20.60 11.71 26.47
C ASN A 190 20.34 10.61 25.41
N ASN A 191 20.67 10.90 24.17
CA ASN A 191 20.56 9.96 23.02
C ASN A 191 19.13 9.46 22.74
N VAL A 192 18.10 10.21 23.10
CA VAL A 192 16.73 9.89 22.70
C VAL A 192 16.42 10.53 21.35
N SER A 193 15.97 9.71 20.42
CA SER A 193 15.48 10.15 19.10
C SER A 193 14.03 9.76 18.96
N ILE A 194 13.20 10.73 18.57
CA ILE A 194 11.78 10.54 18.28
C ILE A 194 11.60 10.76 16.77
N ILE A 195 11.05 9.78 16.06
CA ILE A 195 10.93 9.81 14.62
C ILE A 195 9.45 9.89 14.25
N TYR A 196 9.11 10.89 13.45
CA TYR A 196 7.82 11.04 12.79
C TYR A 196 8.04 10.85 11.29
N ARG A 197 7.39 9.84 10.71
CA ARG A 197 7.51 9.53 9.29
C ARG A 197 6.32 10.10 8.53
N ARG A 198 6.51 10.28 7.24
CA ARG A 198 5.43 10.59 6.29
C ARG A 198 4.65 11.86 6.62
N LEU A 199 5.33 12.85 7.16
CA LEU A 199 4.74 14.17 7.33
C LEU A 199 4.48 14.79 5.96
N ASN A 200 3.23 15.05 5.64
CA ASN A 200 2.87 15.75 4.42
C ASN A 200 3.08 17.25 4.62
N MET A 201 4.19 17.76 4.14
CA MET A 201 4.52 19.18 4.20
C MET A 201 3.79 20.00 3.11
N GLY A 202 2.99 19.36 2.25
CA GLY A 202 2.31 20.03 1.14
C GLY A 202 3.29 20.60 0.12
N ALA A 203 2.82 21.60 -0.62
CA ALA A 203 3.65 22.35 -1.58
C ALA A 203 4.43 23.51 -0.94
N GLN A 204 4.25 23.76 0.35
CA GLN A 204 4.93 24.85 1.10
C GLN A 204 6.10 24.27 1.89
N SER A 205 7.22 24.98 1.86
CA SER A 205 8.34 24.67 2.74
C SER A 205 8.11 25.26 4.13
N ALA A 206 8.50 24.54 5.17
CA ALA A 206 8.49 25.06 6.53
C ALA A 206 9.73 25.96 6.75
N ASP A 207 9.49 27.17 7.27
CA ASP A 207 10.58 28.07 7.64
C ASP A 207 11.15 27.75 9.03
N LYS A 208 10.36 27.10 9.87
CA LYS A 208 10.73 26.69 11.24
C LYS A 208 9.98 25.41 11.62
N ILE A 209 10.64 24.57 12.39
CA ILE A 209 10.09 23.43 13.10
C ILE A 209 10.09 23.75 14.60
#